data_c0e6eb92df11042fc09fe7a643da2f87
#
_entry.id   c0e6eb92df11042fc09fe7a643da2f87
#
_cell.length_a   1.000
_cell.length_b   1.000
_cell.length_c   1.000
_cell.angle_alpha   90.00
_cell.angle_beta   90.00
_cell.angle_gamma   90.00
#
_symmetry.space_group_name_H-M   'P 1'
#
loop_
_entity.id
_entity.type
_entity.pdbx_description
1 polymer ?
#
loop_
_entity_poly.entity_id
_entity_poly.type
_entity_poly.pdbx_seq_one_letter_code
_entity_poly.pdbx_strand_id
1 'polypeptide(L)'
;GLFSIGGGYAAMPLIQHQVVELHPWHLWSFLFGLERMEINYHSIHYIDCIRSFVGDPTNVYCKTMQHPKMTDLSQTRTSIIMDYGNVLRVNLHINHNHDYAPDYQESMMKIEGMKGAIRIQLGLILDYPTGRPDKVEYITDDGKGWRELEVKGSWFNEAFIGTMGGLMKKLEDPSYHYMNSVEDAYHTMCVVEACYKSNAEGGTPVEYGR
;
A
#
# COMPACT_ATOMS: atom_id res chain seq x y z
N GLY A 1 17.07 1.16 13.63
CA GLY A 1 16.62 2.13 14.61
C GLY A 1 16.51 3.53 14.04
N LEU A 2 15.57 3.83 13.09
CA LEU A 2 15.48 5.20 12.55
C LEU A 2 14.08 5.80 12.62
N PHE A 3 13.08 5.09 13.08
CA PHE A 3 11.77 5.68 13.34
C PHE A 3 11.19 5.12 14.64
N SER A 4 11.61 5.71 15.77
CA SER A 4 10.82 5.66 16.97
C SER A 4 9.72 6.71 16.81
N ILE A 5 8.49 6.28 16.57
CA ILE A 5 7.30 7.11 16.74
C ILE A 5 7.06 7.17 18.27
N GLY A 6 7.97 7.87 18.95
CA GLY A 6 7.86 8.14 20.36
C GLY A 6 6.68 9.09 20.61
N GLY A 7 5.75 8.67 21.44
CA GLY A 7 4.57 9.43 21.81
C GLY A 7 4.88 10.83 22.32
N GLY A 8 4.25 11.81 21.76
CA GLY A 8 4.28 13.22 22.17
C GLY A 8 3.47 14.06 21.20
N TYR A 9 2.25 14.34 21.56
CA TYR A 9 1.28 15.33 21.08
C TYR A 9 1.43 15.95 19.66
N ALA A 10 0.40 15.66 18.84
CA ALA A 10 -0.31 16.60 17.98
C ALA A 10 0.38 17.12 16.72
N ALA A 11 0.79 16.25 15.80
CA ALA A 11 0.56 16.46 14.39
C ALA A 11 0.39 15.09 13.74
N MET A 12 -0.68 14.91 13.04
CA MET A 12 -1.04 13.62 12.46
C MET A 12 -0.08 13.28 11.33
N PRO A 13 0.73 12.23 11.43
CA PRO A 13 1.42 11.70 10.27
C PRO A 13 0.37 11.35 9.19
N LEU A 14 0.67 11.70 7.97
CA LEU A 14 -0.14 11.36 6.81
C LEU A 14 0.66 10.41 5.93
N ILE A 15 0.12 9.24 5.67
CA ILE A 15 0.63 8.31 4.68
C ILE A 15 -0.31 8.37 3.48
N GLN A 16 0.25 8.71 2.34
CA GLN A 16 -0.43 8.66 1.05
C GLN A 16 0.26 7.64 0.17
N HIS A 17 -0.50 6.70 -0.33
CA HIS A 17 -0.04 5.73 -1.31
C HIS A 17 -0.94 5.80 -2.53
N GLN A 18 -0.34 6.03 -3.67
CA GLN A 18 -1.02 6.05 -4.96
C GLN A 18 -0.36 5.05 -5.90
N VAL A 19 -1.18 4.24 -6.51
CA VAL A 19 -0.78 3.27 -7.53
C VAL A 19 -1.62 3.51 -8.77
N VAL A 20 -0.97 3.76 -9.89
CA VAL A 20 -1.59 3.91 -11.19
C VAL A 20 -0.82 3.03 -12.17
N GLU A 21 -1.44 1.97 -12.62
CA GLU A 21 -0.79 0.96 -13.45
C GLU A 21 -1.58 0.66 -14.72
N LEU A 22 -0.85 0.45 -15.81
CA LEU A 22 -1.36 -0.07 -17.07
C LEU A 22 -1.04 -1.57 -17.11
N HIS A 23 -2.06 -2.40 -17.00
CA HIS A 23 -1.88 -3.84 -17.10
C HIS A 23 -2.31 -4.38 -18.45
N PRO A 24 -1.56 -5.30 -19.02
CA PRO A 24 -1.99 -6.06 -20.18
C PRO A 24 -3.03 -7.13 -19.76
N TRP A 25 -4.25 -6.70 -19.53
CA TRP A 25 -5.36 -7.49 -18.98
C TRP A 25 -5.59 -8.82 -19.67
N HIS A 26 -5.33 -8.90 -20.98
CA HIS A 26 -5.43 -10.16 -21.72
C HIS A 26 -4.51 -11.27 -21.19
N LEU A 27 -3.46 -10.94 -20.44
CA LEU A 27 -2.58 -11.92 -19.80
C LEU A 27 -3.11 -12.40 -18.45
N TRP A 28 -4.16 -11.76 -17.92
CA TRP A 28 -4.67 -11.96 -16.57
C TRP A 28 -6.05 -12.61 -16.53
N SER A 29 -6.38 -13.38 -17.58
CA SER A 29 -7.69 -14.03 -17.71
C SER A 29 -8.07 -14.93 -16.52
N PHE A 30 -7.11 -15.42 -15.76
CA PHE A 30 -7.37 -16.18 -14.53
C PHE A 30 -8.04 -15.36 -13.42
N LEU A 31 -8.05 -14.04 -13.52
CA LEU A 31 -8.74 -13.13 -12.60
C LEU A 31 -10.18 -12.84 -13.02
N PHE A 32 -10.58 -13.24 -14.23
CA PHE A 32 -11.91 -12.95 -14.74
C PHE A 32 -12.99 -13.68 -13.92
N GLY A 33 -14.05 -12.96 -13.61
CA GLY A 33 -15.16 -13.50 -12.83
C GLY A 33 -14.92 -13.64 -11.32
N LEU A 34 -13.75 -13.25 -10.82
CA LEU A 34 -13.51 -13.23 -9.38
C LEU A 34 -14.24 -12.06 -8.75
N GLU A 35 -15.12 -12.34 -7.80
CA GLU A 35 -15.92 -11.29 -7.09
C GLU A 35 -15.04 -10.37 -6.23
N ARG A 36 -13.96 -10.92 -5.65
CA ARG A 36 -13.08 -10.25 -4.69
C ARG A 36 -11.65 -10.25 -5.23
N MET A 37 -11.39 -9.42 -6.24
CA MET A 37 -10.13 -9.46 -6.98
C MET A 37 -9.11 -8.45 -6.43
N GLU A 38 -9.38 -7.16 -6.56
CA GLU A 38 -8.36 -6.12 -6.41
C GLU A 38 -7.74 -6.09 -5.02
N ILE A 39 -8.55 -6.06 -3.95
CA ILE A 39 -8.02 -5.97 -2.59
C ILE A 39 -7.27 -7.25 -2.20
N ASN A 40 -7.78 -8.42 -2.56
CA ASN A 40 -7.17 -9.70 -2.21
C ASN A 40 -5.86 -10.00 -2.97
N TYR A 41 -5.70 -9.49 -4.18
CA TYR A 41 -4.58 -9.85 -5.04
C TYR A 41 -3.54 -8.73 -5.19
N HIS A 42 -3.93 -7.49 -4.88
CA HIS A 42 -3.05 -6.36 -5.07
C HIS A 42 -2.98 -5.40 -3.88
N SER A 43 -4.08 -4.78 -3.47
CA SER A 43 -4.07 -3.86 -2.33
C SER A 43 -3.54 -4.49 -1.05
N ILE A 44 -3.69 -5.80 -0.88
CA ILE A 44 -3.19 -6.55 0.27
C ILE A 44 -1.69 -6.33 0.51
N HIS A 45 -0.88 -6.23 -0.55
CA HIS A 45 0.56 -6.00 -0.43
C HIS A 45 0.87 -4.62 0.16
N TYR A 46 0.11 -3.61 -0.21
CA TYR A 46 0.26 -2.25 0.32
C TYR A 46 -0.33 -2.11 1.72
N ILE A 47 -1.44 -2.78 2.00
CA ILE A 47 -2.02 -2.87 3.34
C ILE A 47 -1.00 -3.48 4.31
N ASP A 48 -0.39 -4.59 3.92
CA ASP A 48 0.62 -5.29 4.69
C ASP A 48 1.87 -4.43 4.91
N CYS A 49 2.38 -3.82 3.86
CA CYS A 49 3.51 -2.89 3.92
C CYS A 49 3.23 -1.70 4.86
N ILE A 50 2.05 -1.09 4.78
CA ILE A 50 1.66 0.02 5.65
C ILE A 50 1.57 -0.45 7.11
N ARG A 51 0.94 -1.61 7.36
CA ARG A 51 0.85 -2.21 8.69
C ARG A 51 2.23 -2.46 9.29
N SER A 52 3.19 -2.90 8.48
CA SER A 52 4.57 -3.12 8.95
C SER A 52 5.25 -1.84 9.49
N PHE A 53 4.84 -0.67 9.03
CA PHE A 53 5.36 0.62 9.51
C PHE A 53 4.61 1.17 10.72
N VAL A 54 3.28 1.02 10.75
CA VAL A 54 2.43 1.79 11.67
C VAL A 54 1.48 0.92 12.51
N GLY A 55 1.52 -0.40 12.32
CA GLY A 55 0.65 -1.34 13.05
C GLY A 55 -0.77 -1.43 12.46
N ASP A 56 -1.68 -1.97 13.24
CA ASP A 56 -3.04 -2.25 12.83
C ASP A 56 -3.95 -1.03 12.95
N PRO A 57 -4.76 -0.72 11.92
CA PRO A 57 -5.75 0.35 12.01
C PRO A 57 -6.91 -0.03 12.93
N THR A 58 -7.54 0.96 13.54
CA THR A 58 -8.75 0.75 14.35
C THR A 58 -10.02 0.66 13.50
N ASN A 59 -10.05 1.37 12.37
CA ASN A 59 -11.15 1.36 11.42
C ASN A 59 -10.64 1.50 9.99
N VAL A 60 -11.47 1.12 9.03
CA VAL A 60 -11.23 1.35 7.60
C VAL A 60 -12.50 1.89 6.94
N TYR A 61 -12.31 2.77 5.96
CA TYR A 61 -13.34 3.25 5.06
C TYR A 61 -12.89 2.89 3.65
N CYS A 62 -13.66 2.05 2.97
CA CYS A 62 -13.26 1.54 1.67
C CYS A 62 -14.36 1.74 0.65
N LYS A 63 -13.97 2.12 -0.55
CA LYS A 63 -14.81 2.07 -1.73
C LYS A 63 -14.03 1.52 -2.89
N THR A 64 -14.58 0.51 -3.52
CA THR A 64 -14.01 -0.10 -4.72
C THR A 64 -15.03 -0.06 -5.86
N MET A 65 -14.55 -0.02 -7.09
CA MET A 65 -15.40 0.04 -8.27
C MET A 65 -14.81 -0.72 -9.44
N GLN A 66 -15.71 -1.22 -10.29
CA GLN A 66 -15.36 -1.80 -11.58
C GLN A 66 -15.08 -0.69 -12.60
N HIS A 67 -14.11 -0.93 -13.46
CA HIS A 67 -13.86 -0.04 -14.59
C HIS A 67 -14.94 -0.25 -15.67
N PRO A 68 -15.54 0.83 -16.22
CA PRO A 68 -16.66 0.68 -17.16
C PRO A 68 -16.34 -0.07 -18.47
N LYS A 69 -15.06 -0.09 -18.87
CA LYS A 69 -14.59 -0.80 -20.08
C LYS A 69 -14.00 -2.19 -19.78
N MET A 70 -13.89 -2.59 -18.52
CA MET A 70 -13.25 -3.84 -18.08
C MET A 70 -14.23 -4.67 -17.28
N THR A 71 -15.27 -5.12 -17.97
CA THR A 71 -16.41 -5.82 -17.35
C THR A 71 -16.09 -7.24 -16.90
N ASP A 72 -14.99 -7.82 -17.37
CA ASP A 72 -14.52 -9.15 -16.97
C ASP A 72 -13.83 -9.16 -15.60
N LEU A 73 -13.43 -7.99 -15.10
CA LEU A 73 -12.84 -7.82 -13.79
C LEU A 73 -13.83 -7.12 -12.84
N SER A 74 -14.03 -7.67 -11.67
CA SER A 74 -15.03 -7.13 -10.72
C SER A 74 -14.67 -5.75 -10.21
N GLN A 75 -13.42 -5.56 -9.83
CA GLN A 75 -12.95 -4.33 -9.18
C GLN A 75 -11.51 -4.07 -9.62
N THR A 76 -11.22 -2.84 -10.01
CA THR A 76 -9.89 -2.44 -10.47
C THR A 76 -9.46 -1.08 -9.93
N ARG A 77 -10.38 -0.40 -9.22
CA ARG A 77 -10.14 0.90 -8.61
C ARG A 77 -10.61 0.89 -7.17
N THR A 78 -9.72 1.18 -6.25
CA THR A 78 -9.99 1.10 -4.82
C THR A 78 -9.45 2.34 -4.10
N SER A 79 -10.23 2.84 -3.17
CA SER A 79 -9.84 3.89 -2.24
C SER A 79 -10.05 3.39 -0.83
N ILE A 80 -9.01 3.43 -0.01
CA ILE A 80 -9.04 2.99 1.37
C ILE A 80 -8.51 4.11 2.26
N ILE A 81 -9.23 4.42 3.32
CA ILE A 81 -8.74 5.22 4.44
C ILE A 81 -8.57 4.28 5.62
N MET A 82 -7.35 4.20 6.17
CA MET A 82 -7.08 3.47 7.40
C MET A 82 -7.00 4.49 8.54
N ASP A 83 -7.79 4.28 9.57
CA ASP A 83 -7.95 5.18 10.71
C ASP A 83 -7.23 4.61 11.94
N TYR A 84 -6.35 5.39 12.50
CA TYR A 84 -5.59 5.10 13.72
C TYR A 84 -5.98 6.07 14.84
N GLY A 85 -7.24 6.52 14.85
CA GLY A 85 -7.73 7.54 15.75
C GLY A 85 -7.21 8.94 15.43
N ASN A 86 -6.83 9.70 16.44
CA ASN A 86 -6.40 11.08 16.27
C ASN A 86 -4.88 11.25 16.03
N VAL A 87 -4.16 10.16 15.83
CA VAL A 87 -2.68 10.20 15.76
C VAL A 87 -2.13 10.00 14.36
N LEU A 88 -2.84 9.25 13.51
CA LEU A 88 -2.39 8.92 12.17
C LEU A 88 -3.58 8.68 11.25
N ARG A 89 -3.44 9.06 10.00
CA ARG A 89 -4.34 8.70 8.92
C ARG A 89 -3.55 8.19 7.72
N VAL A 90 -4.05 7.14 7.10
CA VAL A 90 -3.50 6.58 5.87
C VAL A 90 -4.54 6.68 4.76
N ASN A 91 -4.11 7.12 3.57
CA ASN A 91 -4.92 7.09 2.36
C ASN A 91 -4.20 6.20 1.34
N LEU A 92 -4.90 5.18 0.86
CA LEU A 92 -4.42 4.28 -0.18
C LEU A 92 -5.35 4.37 -1.38
N HIS A 93 -4.81 4.72 -2.53
CA HIS A 93 -5.52 4.76 -3.82
C HIS A 93 -4.89 3.82 -4.81
N ILE A 94 -5.71 2.99 -5.42
CA ILE A 94 -5.32 2.02 -6.44
C ILE A 94 -6.13 2.27 -7.71
N ASN A 95 -5.45 2.29 -8.85
CA ASN A 95 -6.08 2.33 -10.17
C ASN A 95 -5.28 1.45 -11.13
N HIS A 96 -5.77 0.25 -11.40
CA HIS A 96 -5.17 -0.68 -12.34
C HIS A 96 -5.52 -0.43 -13.80
N ASN A 97 -6.44 0.46 -14.09
CA ASN A 97 -6.91 0.75 -15.43
C ASN A 97 -6.55 2.17 -15.85
N HIS A 98 -5.25 2.41 -15.99
CA HIS A 98 -4.79 3.61 -16.65
C HIS A 98 -4.86 3.42 -18.16
N ASP A 99 -5.79 4.12 -18.85
CA ASP A 99 -6.15 3.89 -20.26
C ASP A 99 -5.32 4.70 -21.28
N TYR A 100 -4.43 5.58 -20.80
CA TYR A 100 -3.87 6.65 -21.64
C TYR A 100 -2.35 6.54 -21.75
N ALA A 101 -1.87 5.47 -22.38
CA ALA A 101 -0.45 5.16 -22.58
C ALA A 101 0.33 4.87 -21.28
N PRO A 102 1.62 4.49 -21.35
CA PRO A 102 2.43 4.18 -20.17
C PRO A 102 2.87 5.40 -19.36
N ASP A 103 2.64 6.60 -19.87
CA ASP A 103 2.95 7.83 -19.13
C ASP A 103 2.07 7.96 -17.89
N TYR A 104 2.61 8.55 -16.83
CA TYR A 104 1.92 8.74 -15.55
C TYR A 104 1.54 7.46 -14.79
N GLN A 105 2.10 6.31 -15.18
CA GLN A 105 2.09 5.15 -14.30
C GLN A 105 2.99 5.44 -13.10
N GLU A 106 2.46 5.19 -11.91
CA GLU A 106 3.16 5.53 -10.68
C GLU A 106 2.78 4.57 -9.55
N SER A 107 3.77 4.21 -8.74
CA SER A 107 3.53 3.73 -7.40
C SER A 107 4.37 4.54 -6.43
N MET A 108 3.73 5.33 -5.61
CA MET A 108 4.38 6.28 -4.73
C MET A 108 3.76 6.20 -3.33
N MET A 109 4.63 6.10 -2.33
CA MET A 109 4.25 6.25 -0.93
C MET A 109 4.92 7.49 -0.36
N LYS A 110 4.14 8.34 0.32
CA LYS A 110 4.64 9.48 1.08
C LYS A 110 4.23 9.34 2.53
N ILE A 111 5.20 9.46 3.42
CA ILE A 111 5.00 9.42 4.87
C ILE A 111 5.43 10.76 5.43
N GLU A 112 4.53 11.47 6.05
CA GLU A 112 4.80 12.74 6.72
C GLU A 112 4.68 12.56 8.23
N GLY A 113 5.69 12.99 8.94
CA GLY A 113 5.74 12.97 10.40
C GLY A 113 6.17 14.33 10.96
N MET A 114 6.25 14.41 12.29
CA MET A 114 6.56 15.65 13.01
C MET A 114 7.93 16.26 12.68
N LYS A 115 8.90 15.46 12.29
CA LYS A 115 10.31 15.87 12.14
C LYS A 115 10.81 15.74 10.71
N GLY A 116 9.93 15.41 9.78
CA GLY A 116 10.31 15.24 8.39
C GLY A 116 9.33 14.37 7.62
N ALA A 117 9.68 14.09 6.38
CA ALA A 117 8.89 13.25 5.49
C ALA A 117 9.80 12.33 4.68
N ILE A 118 9.21 11.23 4.21
CA ILE A 118 9.83 10.30 3.25
C ILE A 118 8.90 10.18 2.05
N ARG A 119 9.48 10.16 0.86
CA ARG A 119 8.82 9.80 -0.39
C ARG A 119 9.51 8.58 -0.98
N ILE A 120 8.74 7.55 -1.24
CA ILE A 120 9.19 6.31 -1.85
C ILE A 120 8.51 6.19 -3.21
N GLN A 121 9.30 6.14 -4.27
CA GLN A 121 8.85 5.80 -5.61
C GLN A 121 9.22 4.35 -5.84
N LEU A 122 8.23 3.49 -5.96
CA LEU A 122 8.45 2.08 -6.29
C LEU A 122 8.61 1.95 -7.81
N GLY A 123 9.68 1.29 -8.22
CA GLY A 123 10.03 1.12 -9.64
C GLY A 123 9.09 0.22 -10.40
N LEU A 124 8.37 -0.62 -9.68
CA LEU A 124 7.34 -1.51 -10.19
C LEU A 124 7.77 -2.41 -11.35
N ILE A 125 6.83 -3.20 -11.77
CA ILE A 125 6.82 -4.03 -12.97
C ILE A 125 6.70 -3.16 -14.26
N LEU A 126 6.92 -1.87 -14.16
CA LEU A 126 6.99 -0.99 -15.32
C LEU A 126 8.24 -1.35 -16.11
N ASP A 127 8.07 -1.60 -17.39
CA ASP A 127 9.11 -2.12 -18.28
C ASP A 127 9.63 -3.51 -17.84
N TYR A 128 8.72 -4.37 -17.36
CA TYR A 128 9.05 -5.77 -17.02
C TYR A 128 9.73 -6.49 -18.18
N PRO A 129 10.78 -7.30 -17.96
CA PRO A 129 11.33 -7.71 -16.65
C PRO A 129 12.38 -6.76 -16.06
N THR A 130 12.78 -5.72 -16.73
CA THR A 130 13.87 -4.84 -16.30
C THR A 130 13.46 -3.98 -15.10
N GLY A 131 12.20 -3.52 -15.06
CA GLY A 131 11.70 -2.61 -14.04
C GLY A 131 12.33 -1.21 -14.12
N ARG A 132 11.80 -0.29 -13.35
CA ARG A 132 12.44 1.00 -13.07
C ARG A 132 13.12 0.94 -11.72
N PRO A 133 14.21 1.69 -11.47
CA PRO A 133 14.82 1.76 -10.15
C PRO A 133 13.86 2.33 -9.12
N ASP A 134 13.89 1.79 -7.91
CA ASP A 134 13.23 2.40 -6.77
C ASP A 134 13.96 3.69 -6.39
N LYS A 135 13.22 4.68 -5.90
CA LYS A 135 13.78 5.94 -5.42
C LYS A 135 13.21 6.26 -4.04
N VAL A 136 14.09 6.56 -3.11
CA VAL A 136 13.72 7.00 -1.77
C VAL A 136 14.31 8.38 -1.52
N GLU A 137 13.45 9.31 -1.14
CA GLU A 137 13.82 10.68 -0.80
C GLU A 137 13.30 10.99 0.61
N TYR A 138 14.02 11.81 1.33
CA TYR A 138 13.61 12.25 2.66
C TYR A 138 13.96 13.71 2.91
N ILE A 139 13.23 14.31 3.82
CA ILE A 139 13.49 15.65 4.33
C ILE A 139 13.34 15.65 5.84
N THR A 140 14.18 16.42 6.52
CA THR A 140 14.08 16.71 7.94
C THR A 140 14.03 18.22 8.16
N ASP A 141 13.77 18.67 9.38
CA ASP A 141 13.70 20.06 9.78
C ASP A 141 15.08 20.77 9.88
N ASP A 142 16.13 20.17 9.32
CA ASP A 142 17.50 20.68 9.34
C ASP A 142 17.80 21.77 8.28
N GLY A 143 16.80 22.17 7.50
CA GLY A 143 16.89 23.21 6.47
C GLY A 143 17.64 22.81 5.20
N LYS A 144 18.06 21.54 5.05
CA LYS A 144 18.86 21.07 3.90
C LYS A 144 18.02 20.65 2.69
N GLY A 145 16.69 20.69 2.79
CA GLY A 145 15.80 20.25 1.72
C GLY A 145 15.72 18.73 1.55
N TRP A 146 15.07 18.30 0.47
CA TRP A 146 14.93 16.89 0.12
C TRP A 146 16.27 16.30 -0.32
N ARG A 147 16.55 15.09 0.17
CA ARG A 147 17.77 14.33 -0.12
C ARG A 147 17.42 12.92 -0.53
N GLU A 148 18.12 12.41 -1.50
CA GLU A 148 17.98 11.01 -1.92
C GLU A 148 18.74 10.10 -0.96
N LEU A 149 18.11 8.97 -0.64
CA LEU A 149 18.73 7.87 0.10
C LEU A 149 19.10 6.77 -0.90
N GLU A 150 20.37 6.43 -0.98
CA GLU A 150 20.80 5.27 -1.77
C GLU A 150 20.19 4.00 -1.17
N VAL A 151 19.44 3.27 -1.98
CA VAL A 151 18.85 1.97 -1.63
C VAL A 151 19.42 0.91 -2.54
N LYS A 152 19.57 -0.31 -1.99
CA LYS A 152 20.02 -1.48 -2.74
C LYS A 152 18.87 -2.43 -2.95
N GLY A 153 18.79 -3.02 -4.14
CA GLY A 153 17.72 -3.92 -4.51
C GLY A 153 16.52 -3.18 -5.11
N SER A 154 15.51 -3.92 -5.43
CA SER A 154 14.27 -3.43 -6.01
C SER A 154 13.05 -3.99 -5.29
N TRP A 155 11.94 -3.30 -5.41
CA TRP A 155 10.69 -3.67 -4.78
C TRP A 155 10.25 -5.11 -5.12
N PHE A 156 10.30 -5.50 -6.38
CA PHE A 156 9.63 -6.76 -6.74
C PHE A 156 10.54 -7.98 -6.57
N ASN A 157 11.72 -7.99 -7.16
CA ASN A 157 12.55 -9.20 -7.19
C ASN A 157 13.26 -9.44 -5.86
N GLU A 158 13.94 -8.43 -5.34
CA GLU A 158 14.76 -8.55 -4.13
C GLU A 158 13.93 -8.56 -2.84
N ALA A 159 12.68 -8.12 -2.87
CA ALA A 159 11.78 -8.18 -1.71
C ALA A 159 11.61 -9.62 -1.18
N PHE A 160 11.63 -10.62 -2.07
CA PHE A 160 11.55 -12.02 -1.66
C PHE A 160 12.75 -12.51 -0.86
N ILE A 161 13.92 -11.90 -1.02
CA ILE A 161 15.11 -12.23 -0.23
C ILE A 161 14.84 -12.00 1.26
N GLY A 162 14.21 -10.87 1.60
CA GLY A 162 13.84 -10.56 2.99
C GLY A 162 12.86 -11.55 3.58
N THR A 163 11.82 -11.91 2.82
CA THR A 163 10.79 -12.85 3.27
C THR A 163 11.35 -14.25 3.48
N MET A 164 12.03 -14.80 2.48
CA MET A 164 12.58 -16.15 2.57
C MET A 164 13.75 -16.22 3.54
N GLY A 165 14.66 -15.24 3.52
CA GLY A 165 15.79 -15.18 4.47
C GLY A 165 15.32 -15.02 5.92
N GLY A 166 14.23 -14.29 6.15
CA GLY A 166 13.61 -14.16 7.48
C GLY A 166 13.08 -15.51 8.01
N LEU A 167 12.43 -16.30 7.15
CA LEU A 167 11.96 -17.63 7.50
C LEU A 167 13.13 -18.57 7.83
N MET A 168 14.18 -18.56 7.02
CA MET A 168 15.39 -19.36 7.27
C MET A 168 16.03 -19.01 8.62
N LYS A 169 16.17 -17.72 8.91
CA LYS A 169 16.67 -17.25 10.22
C LYS A 169 15.81 -17.71 11.38
N LYS A 170 14.49 -17.71 11.23
CA LYS A 170 13.56 -18.19 12.26
C LYS A 170 13.73 -19.68 12.54
N LEU A 171 14.05 -20.46 11.51
CA LEU A 171 14.34 -21.90 11.66
C LEU A 171 15.67 -22.16 12.36
N GLU A 172 16.68 -21.32 12.09
CA GLU A 172 18.00 -21.43 12.73
C GLU A 172 18.01 -20.88 14.17
N ASP A 173 17.27 -19.80 14.40
CA ASP A 173 17.13 -19.14 15.70
C ASP A 173 15.64 -18.95 16.04
N PRO A 174 15.06 -19.82 16.87
CA PRO A 174 13.67 -19.68 17.30
C PRO A 174 13.35 -18.36 18.02
N SER A 175 14.35 -17.66 18.54
CA SER A 175 14.16 -16.34 19.18
C SER A 175 14.07 -15.19 18.17
N TYR A 176 14.46 -15.41 16.90
CA TYR A 176 14.39 -14.39 15.86
C TYR A 176 12.94 -13.95 15.63
N HIS A 177 12.72 -12.64 15.68
CA HIS A 177 11.41 -12.07 15.39
C HIS A 177 11.15 -12.08 13.88
N TYR A 178 10.30 -13.02 13.44
CA TYR A 178 9.90 -13.14 12.04
C TYR A 178 8.66 -12.30 11.78
N MET A 179 8.80 -11.27 10.95
CA MET A 179 7.75 -10.29 10.71
C MET A 179 6.58 -10.82 9.85
N ASN A 180 6.83 -11.83 9.02
CA ASN A 180 5.82 -12.40 8.11
C ASN A 180 5.24 -13.70 8.71
N SER A 181 4.82 -13.67 9.96
CA SER A 181 4.21 -14.84 10.62
C SER A 181 2.76 -15.06 10.14
N VAL A 182 2.22 -16.24 10.45
CA VAL A 182 0.80 -16.53 10.16
C VAL A 182 -0.13 -15.59 10.92
N GLU A 183 0.25 -15.21 12.14
CA GLU A 183 -0.48 -14.26 12.96
C GLU A 183 -0.50 -12.88 12.33
N ASP A 184 0.64 -12.42 11.80
CA ASP A 184 0.70 -11.14 11.10
C ASP A 184 -0.12 -11.16 9.81
N ALA A 185 0.01 -12.21 9.01
CA ALA A 185 -0.81 -12.41 7.81
C ALA A 185 -2.31 -12.45 8.13
N TYR A 186 -2.70 -13.04 9.25
CA TYR A 186 -4.09 -13.02 9.72
C TYR A 186 -4.59 -11.59 9.99
N HIS A 187 -3.76 -10.75 10.61
CA HIS A 187 -4.12 -9.34 10.83
C HIS A 187 -4.28 -8.59 9.51
N THR A 188 -3.41 -8.83 8.52
CA THR A 188 -3.60 -8.27 7.17
C THR A 188 -4.95 -8.68 6.58
N MET A 189 -5.32 -9.97 6.70
CA MET A 189 -6.61 -10.46 6.22
C MET A 189 -7.79 -9.84 6.98
N CYS A 190 -7.67 -9.56 8.27
CA CYS A 190 -8.71 -8.85 9.02
C CYS A 190 -8.96 -7.44 8.44
N VAL A 191 -7.93 -6.73 8.04
CA VAL A 191 -8.06 -5.42 7.38
C VAL A 191 -8.72 -5.57 6.01
N VAL A 192 -8.33 -6.58 5.23
CA VAL A 192 -8.94 -6.87 3.91
C VAL A 192 -10.44 -7.16 4.05
N GLU A 193 -10.84 -8.01 5.01
CA GLU A 193 -12.25 -8.31 5.28
C GLU A 193 -13.03 -7.06 5.71
N ALA A 194 -12.44 -6.22 6.56
CA ALA A 194 -13.03 -4.95 6.98
C ALA A 194 -13.22 -4.00 5.79
N CYS A 195 -12.30 -3.98 4.82
CA CYS A 195 -12.44 -3.20 3.58
C CYS A 195 -13.65 -3.66 2.75
N TYR A 196 -13.82 -4.95 2.55
CA TYR A 196 -14.99 -5.47 1.82
C TYR A 196 -16.29 -5.17 2.54
N LYS A 197 -16.32 -5.33 3.86
CA LYS A 197 -17.49 -4.97 4.68
C LYS A 197 -17.81 -3.49 4.54
N SER A 198 -16.83 -2.62 4.69
CA SER A 198 -16.99 -1.16 4.53
C SER A 198 -17.50 -0.79 3.13
N ASN A 199 -16.98 -1.44 2.08
CA ASN A 199 -17.47 -1.21 0.72
C ASN A 199 -18.93 -1.60 0.54
N ALA A 200 -19.39 -2.69 1.16
CA ALA A 200 -20.77 -3.18 1.10
C ALA A 200 -21.74 -2.29 1.89
N GLU A 201 -21.31 -1.75 3.02
CA GLU A 201 -22.14 -0.88 3.86
C GLU A 201 -22.39 0.51 3.22
N GLY A 202 -21.52 0.94 2.29
CA GLY A 202 -21.62 2.24 1.63
C GLY A 202 -21.12 3.39 2.50
N GLY A 203 -21.44 4.59 2.09
CA GLY A 203 -21.11 5.82 2.82
C GLY A 203 -22.36 6.53 3.35
N THR A 204 -22.18 7.69 3.98
CA THR A 204 -23.29 8.54 4.39
C THR A 204 -23.88 9.25 3.18
N PRO A 205 -25.17 9.13 2.91
CA PRO A 205 -25.84 9.88 1.84
C PRO A 205 -25.72 11.39 2.04
N VAL A 206 -25.56 12.11 0.95
CA VAL A 206 -25.61 13.58 0.98
C VAL A 206 -27.04 14.01 0.66
N GLU A 207 -27.67 14.70 1.60
CA GLU A 207 -29.02 15.25 1.42
C GLU A 207 -28.91 16.66 0.85
N TYR A 208 -29.28 16.82 -0.40
CA TYR A 208 -29.44 18.13 -1.01
C TYR A 208 -30.86 18.61 -0.72
N GLY A 209 -31.01 19.67 0.09
CA GLY A 209 -32.29 20.31 0.31
C GLY A 209 -32.94 20.68 -1.04
N ARG A 210 -34.24 20.33 -1.19
CA ARG A 210 -35.06 20.72 -2.35
C ARG A 210 -35.50 22.15 -2.23
#